data_b9b6ddfbaab0c18b4437d99011c0a667
#
_entry.id   b9b6ddfbaab0c18b4437d99011c0a667
#
_cell.length_a   1.000
_cell.length_b   1.000
_cell.length_c   1.000
_cell.angle_alpha   90.00
_cell.angle_beta   90.00
_cell.angle_gamma   90.00
#
_symmetry.space_group_name_H-M   'P 1'
#
loop_
_entity.id
_entity.type
_entity.pdbx_description
1 polymer ?
#
loop_
_entity_poly.entity_id
_entity_poly.type
_entity_poly.pdbx_seq_one_letter_code
_entity_poly.pdbx_strand_id
1 'polypeptide(L)'
;LGLRRIGDISGLPRAALARRFGADTLRRLDQALGLEPEPVSPVRPPMHFAVRLTLPDPIGLRSDVEAALDRLLPPFCDKLKAKGRGVRRVLFQGFRADGGVASVEVGLARASDSPDRIRPLLHLKLDQIDAGFGIDCLRLEALATEAVSAVQHRGQIDVTEQALANAGR
;
A
#
# COMPACT_ATOMS: atom_id res chain seq x y z
N LEU A 1 34.93 11.50 34.25
CA LEU A 1 35.52 10.21 33.89
C LEU A 1 36.30 10.20 32.59
N GLY A 2 36.24 11.21 31.75
CA GLY A 2 37.01 11.31 30.49
C GLY A 2 36.65 10.30 29.40
N LEU A 3 35.68 9.41 29.63
CA LEU A 3 35.19 8.42 28.67
C LEU A 3 34.34 9.11 27.60
N ARG A 4 34.70 8.96 26.33
CA ARG A 4 34.02 9.62 25.22
C ARG A 4 33.49 8.64 24.16
N ARG A 5 33.98 7.39 24.17
CA ARG A 5 33.61 6.36 23.18
C ARG A 5 33.21 5.07 23.89
N ILE A 6 32.38 4.26 23.23
CA ILE A 6 31.97 2.94 23.74
C ILE A 6 33.20 2.05 23.96
N GLY A 7 34.22 2.12 23.10
CA GLY A 7 35.45 1.40 23.26
C GLY A 7 36.22 1.72 24.54
N ASP A 8 36.10 2.93 25.11
CA ASP A 8 36.72 3.31 26.35
C ASP A 8 36.08 2.58 27.56
N ILE A 9 34.86 2.09 27.39
CA ILE A 9 34.08 1.37 28.41
C ILE A 9 34.38 -0.13 28.36
N SER A 10 34.62 -0.68 27.17
CA SER A 10 34.74 -2.13 26.95
C SER A 10 35.95 -2.73 27.68
N GLY A 11 37.01 -1.95 27.93
CA GLY A 11 38.21 -2.36 28.68
C GLY A 11 38.11 -2.22 30.20
N LEU A 12 37.00 -1.68 30.75
CA LEU A 12 36.83 -1.48 32.18
C LEU A 12 36.34 -2.73 32.90
N PRO A 13 36.73 -2.92 34.20
CA PRO A 13 36.24 -4.04 34.99
C PRO A 13 34.71 -4.04 35.08
N ARG A 14 34.07 -5.14 34.64
CA ARG A 14 32.59 -5.29 34.56
C ARG A 14 31.92 -5.05 35.90
N ALA A 15 32.53 -5.53 36.99
CA ALA A 15 31.99 -5.33 38.35
C ALA A 15 31.92 -3.83 38.76
N ALA A 16 32.89 -3.02 38.30
CA ALA A 16 32.86 -1.58 38.55
C ALA A 16 31.82 -0.86 37.75
N LEU A 17 31.59 -1.29 36.48
CA LEU A 17 30.52 -0.78 35.64
C LEU A 17 29.14 -1.15 36.18
N ALA A 18 28.94 -2.41 36.60
CA ALA A 18 27.67 -2.88 37.18
C ALA A 18 27.31 -2.12 38.47
N ARG A 19 28.27 -1.90 39.37
CA ARG A 19 28.04 -1.12 40.60
C ARG A 19 27.65 0.33 40.34
N ARG A 20 28.21 0.93 39.33
CA ARG A 20 28.02 2.36 39.04
C ARG A 20 26.80 2.64 38.17
N PHE A 21 26.54 1.79 37.19
CA PHE A 21 25.55 2.03 36.13
C PHE A 21 24.42 0.97 36.08
N GLY A 22 24.51 -0.05 36.92
CA GLY A 22 23.55 -1.15 36.97
C GLY A 22 23.85 -2.28 35.97
N ALA A 23 23.27 -3.45 36.24
CA ALA A 23 23.43 -4.65 35.41
C ALA A 23 22.87 -4.48 34.00
N ASP A 24 21.80 -3.69 33.85
CA ASP A 24 21.18 -3.42 32.54
C ASP A 24 22.14 -2.70 31.57
N THR A 25 23.00 -1.83 32.07
CA THR A 25 24.02 -1.16 31.24
C THR A 25 25.02 -2.17 30.69
N LEU A 26 25.42 -3.16 31.49
CA LEU A 26 26.30 -4.23 30.99
C LEU A 26 25.61 -5.08 29.92
N ARG A 27 24.36 -5.46 30.16
CA ARG A 27 23.59 -6.21 29.16
C ARG A 27 23.47 -5.47 27.84
N ARG A 28 23.18 -4.15 27.88
CA ARG A 28 23.15 -3.32 26.67
C ARG A 28 24.50 -3.20 25.98
N LEU A 29 25.58 -3.15 26.75
CA LEU A 29 26.93 -3.17 26.21
C LEU A 29 27.23 -4.50 25.52
N ASP A 30 26.86 -5.61 26.14
CA ASP A 30 27.04 -6.96 25.58
C ASP A 30 26.22 -7.16 24.30
N GLN A 31 24.99 -6.66 24.27
CA GLN A 31 24.14 -6.64 23.08
C GLN A 31 24.78 -5.79 21.96
N ALA A 32 25.28 -4.60 22.28
CA ALA A 32 25.93 -3.72 21.33
C ALA A 32 27.25 -4.32 20.76
N LEU A 33 27.92 -5.17 21.53
CA LEU A 33 29.13 -5.88 21.11
C LEU A 33 28.85 -7.24 20.47
N GLY A 34 27.57 -7.65 20.38
CA GLY A 34 27.18 -8.94 19.83
C GLY A 34 27.50 -10.15 20.73
N LEU A 35 27.80 -9.90 22.01
CA LEU A 35 28.08 -10.95 23.00
C LEU A 35 26.81 -11.55 23.59
N GLU A 36 25.71 -10.82 23.58
CA GLU A 36 24.39 -11.24 24.00
C GLU A 36 23.36 -10.96 22.86
N PRO A 37 22.47 -11.90 22.51
CA PRO A 37 21.47 -11.67 21.50
C PRO A 37 20.44 -10.62 21.94
N GLU A 38 20.13 -9.67 21.05
CA GLU A 38 19.02 -8.74 21.26
C GLU A 38 17.85 -9.17 20.40
N PRO A 39 16.69 -9.54 21.00
CA PRO A 39 15.50 -9.87 20.23
C PRO A 39 14.97 -8.59 19.57
N VAL A 40 15.10 -8.50 18.24
CA VAL A 40 14.55 -7.41 17.45
C VAL A 40 13.18 -7.82 16.95
N SER A 41 12.16 -7.03 17.27
CA SER A 41 10.83 -7.15 16.64
C SER A 41 10.78 -6.22 15.43
N PRO A 42 10.99 -6.72 14.21
CA PRO A 42 10.96 -5.87 13.02
C PRO A 42 9.56 -5.31 12.82
N VAL A 43 9.47 -4.01 12.59
CA VAL A 43 8.22 -3.40 12.13
C VAL A 43 7.90 -3.94 10.76
N ARG A 44 6.78 -4.66 10.63
CA ARG A 44 6.28 -5.09 9.33
C ARG A 44 5.70 -3.87 8.62
N PRO A 45 6.22 -3.48 7.46
CA PRO A 45 5.62 -2.39 6.71
C PRO A 45 4.16 -2.73 6.37
N PRO A 46 3.24 -1.76 6.40
CA PRO A 46 1.87 -1.99 5.98
C PRO A 46 1.85 -2.49 4.54
N MET A 47 0.84 -3.32 4.20
CA MET A 47 0.66 -3.79 2.83
C MET A 47 0.47 -2.59 1.90
N HIS A 48 1.33 -2.49 0.91
CA HIS A 48 1.33 -1.42 -0.07
C HIS A 48 0.95 -1.97 -1.44
N PHE A 49 -0.11 -1.43 -2.02
CA PHE A 49 -0.61 -1.81 -3.33
C PHE A 49 -0.43 -0.64 -4.29
N ALA A 50 0.55 -0.74 -5.15
CA ALA A 50 0.78 0.23 -6.20
C ALA A 50 1.29 -0.47 -7.48
N VAL A 51 0.99 0.15 -8.60
CA VAL A 51 1.52 -0.17 -9.92
C VAL A 51 2.00 1.10 -10.60
N ARG A 52 2.99 0.97 -11.46
CA ARG A 52 3.60 2.08 -12.18
C ARG A 52 3.76 1.72 -13.65
N LEU A 53 3.55 2.70 -14.52
CA LEU A 53 3.79 2.62 -15.94
C LEU A 53 4.71 3.78 -16.34
N THR A 54 5.93 3.46 -16.76
CA THR A 54 6.85 4.43 -17.36
C THR A 54 6.66 4.40 -18.85
N LEU A 55 6.60 5.56 -19.47
CA LEU A 55 6.36 5.74 -20.89
C LEU A 55 7.68 6.10 -21.58
N PRO A 56 7.93 5.60 -22.79
CA PRO A 56 9.12 5.96 -23.56
C PRO A 56 9.10 7.44 -23.99
N ASP A 57 7.91 7.95 -24.33
CA ASP A 57 7.67 9.34 -24.69
C ASP A 57 6.59 9.93 -23.78
N PRO A 58 6.71 11.21 -23.37
CA PRO A 58 5.69 11.87 -22.57
C PRO A 58 4.37 11.99 -23.32
N ILE A 59 3.25 11.71 -22.63
CA ILE A 59 1.89 11.83 -23.15
C ILE A 59 1.18 13.06 -22.58
N GLY A 60 0.33 13.70 -23.39
CA GLY A 60 -0.41 14.88 -22.98
C GLY A 60 -1.90 14.83 -23.31
N LEU A 61 -2.31 13.95 -24.22
CA LEU A 61 -3.71 13.82 -24.60
C LEU A 61 -4.48 13.02 -23.54
N ARG A 62 -5.71 13.44 -23.27
CA ARG A 62 -6.62 12.71 -22.38
C ARG A 62 -6.79 11.25 -22.78
N SER A 63 -6.95 10.98 -24.08
CA SER A 63 -7.08 9.62 -24.64
C SER A 63 -5.90 8.72 -24.28
N ASP A 64 -4.68 9.29 -24.24
CA ASP A 64 -3.48 8.52 -23.93
C ASP A 64 -3.39 8.23 -22.44
N VAL A 65 -3.80 9.19 -21.59
CA VAL A 65 -3.89 8.99 -20.13
C VAL A 65 -4.97 7.94 -19.81
N GLU A 66 -6.10 7.95 -20.51
CA GLU A 66 -7.15 6.93 -20.40
C GLU A 66 -6.60 5.54 -20.78
N ALA A 67 -5.93 5.43 -21.91
CA ALA A 67 -5.33 4.17 -22.36
C ALA A 67 -4.26 3.65 -21.37
N ALA A 68 -3.47 4.55 -20.81
CA ALA A 68 -2.47 4.20 -19.81
C ALA A 68 -3.12 3.75 -18.48
N LEU A 69 -4.19 4.40 -18.05
CA LEU A 69 -4.98 3.98 -16.89
C LEU A 69 -5.57 2.56 -17.10
N ASP A 70 -6.10 2.29 -18.29
CA ASP A 70 -6.65 0.98 -18.66
C ASP A 70 -5.60 -0.13 -18.62
N ARG A 71 -4.33 0.19 -18.89
CA ARG A 71 -3.22 -0.75 -18.75
C ARG A 71 -2.78 -0.96 -17.30
N LEU A 72 -2.97 0.04 -16.42
CA LEU A 72 -2.61 -0.04 -15.00
C LEU A 72 -3.65 -0.76 -14.16
N LEU A 73 -4.94 -0.67 -14.50
CA LEU A 73 -6.03 -1.21 -13.69
C LEU A 73 -5.98 -2.74 -13.51
N PRO A 74 -5.77 -3.58 -14.55
CA PRO A 74 -5.73 -5.02 -14.36
C PRO A 74 -4.63 -5.46 -13.38
N PRO A 75 -3.34 -5.12 -13.56
CA PRO A 75 -2.30 -5.56 -12.64
C PRO A 75 -2.44 -4.97 -11.23
N PHE A 76 -3.07 -3.80 -11.08
CA PHE A 76 -3.42 -3.24 -9.77
C PHE A 76 -4.46 -4.09 -9.07
N CYS A 77 -5.54 -4.43 -9.75
CA CYS A 77 -6.62 -5.25 -9.20
C CYS A 77 -6.15 -6.68 -8.90
N ASP A 78 -5.29 -7.25 -9.72
CA ASP A 78 -4.72 -8.58 -9.49
C ASP A 78 -3.86 -8.63 -8.22
N LYS A 79 -3.09 -7.56 -7.95
CA LYS A 79 -2.36 -7.44 -6.67
C LYS A 79 -3.29 -7.40 -5.45
N LEU A 80 -4.43 -6.71 -5.56
CA LEU A 80 -5.44 -6.65 -4.50
C LEU A 80 -6.08 -8.02 -4.29
N LYS A 81 -6.53 -8.68 -5.37
CA LYS A 81 -7.13 -10.02 -5.37
C LYS A 81 -6.20 -11.05 -4.73
N ALA A 82 -4.92 -11.05 -5.10
CA ALA A 82 -3.92 -11.97 -4.58
C ALA A 82 -3.76 -11.91 -3.04
N LYS A 83 -4.21 -10.81 -2.42
CA LYS A 83 -4.17 -10.60 -0.96
C LYS A 83 -5.56 -10.57 -0.31
N GLY A 84 -6.62 -10.90 -1.06
CA GLY A 84 -8.00 -10.82 -0.57
C GLY A 84 -8.41 -9.42 -0.13
N ARG A 85 -7.88 -8.39 -0.80
CA ARG A 85 -8.15 -6.98 -0.45
C ARG A 85 -8.93 -6.30 -1.55
N GLY A 86 -9.79 -5.37 -1.16
CA GLY A 86 -10.42 -4.40 -2.03
C GLY A 86 -10.00 -2.99 -1.67
N VAL A 87 -9.91 -2.12 -2.65
CA VAL A 87 -9.55 -0.72 -2.44
C VAL A 87 -10.77 0.10 -2.05
N ARG A 88 -10.59 1.02 -1.10
CA ARG A 88 -11.57 2.03 -0.67
C ARG A 88 -11.22 3.42 -1.15
N ARG A 89 -9.92 3.73 -1.24
CA ARG A 89 -9.42 5.00 -1.77
C ARG A 89 -8.27 4.73 -2.70
N VAL A 90 -8.37 5.25 -3.91
CA VAL A 90 -7.37 5.10 -4.99
C VAL A 90 -6.80 6.46 -5.30
N LEU A 91 -5.49 6.53 -5.40
CA LEU A 91 -4.74 7.67 -5.89
C LEU A 91 -4.17 7.34 -7.26
N PHE A 92 -4.49 8.17 -8.26
CA PHE A 92 -3.89 8.12 -9.58
C PHE A 92 -3.02 9.35 -9.78
N GLN A 93 -1.77 9.15 -10.15
CA GLN A 93 -0.75 10.19 -10.28
C GLN A 93 -0.10 10.14 -11.66
N GLY A 94 0.09 11.33 -12.24
CA GLY A 94 0.92 11.55 -13.43
C GLY A 94 2.15 12.36 -13.03
N PHE A 95 3.33 11.79 -13.24
CA PHE A 95 4.61 12.48 -13.07
C PHE A 95 4.96 13.14 -14.38
N ARG A 96 5.14 14.45 -14.36
CA ARG A 96 5.35 15.26 -15.54
C ARG A 96 6.85 15.37 -15.86
N ALA A 97 7.15 15.55 -17.13
CA ALA A 97 8.52 15.72 -17.63
C ALA A 97 9.23 16.96 -17.03
N ASP A 98 8.47 17.98 -16.57
CA ASP A 98 8.98 19.18 -15.88
C ASP A 98 9.21 18.98 -14.36
N GLY A 99 9.03 17.75 -13.85
CA GLY A 99 9.15 17.42 -12.43
C GLY A 99 7.90 17.68 -11.60
N GLY A 100 6.82 18.21 -12.22
CA GLY A 100 5.52 18.36 -11.56
C GLY A 100 4.80 17.03 -11.37
N VAL A 101 3.82 17.00 -10.45
CA VAL A 101 2.96 15.84 -10.23
C VAL A 101 1.51 16.29 -10.27
N ALA A 102 0.75 15.73 -11.20
CA ALA A 102 -0.70 15.85 -11.24
C ALA A 102 -1.31 14.62 -10.57
N SER A 103 -2.36 14.79 -9.76
CA SER A 103 -2.95 13.65 -9.07
C SER A 103 -4.45 13.82 -8.86
N VAL A 104 -5.16 12.70 -8.86
CA VAL A 104 -6.59 12.63 -8.50
C VAL A 104 -6.81 11.47 -7.54
N GLU A 105 -7.70 11.69 -6.59
CA GLU A 105 -8.12 10.66 -5.63
C GLU A 105 -9.60 10.35 -5.82
N VAL A 106 -9.94 9.06 -5.76
CA VAL A 106 -11.33 8.59 -5.76
C VAL A 106 -11.60 7.67 -4.57
N GLY A 107 -12.80 7.82 -4.01
CA GLY A 107 -13.30 6.94 -2.95
C GLY A 107 -14.38 6.00 -3.48
N LEU A 108 -14.39 4.77 -3.01
CA LEU A 108 -15.42 3.77 -3.31
C LEU A 108 -16.34 3.59 -2.10
N ALA A 109 -17.65 3.57 -2.33
CA ALA A 109 -18.64 3.31 -1.29
C ALA A 109 -18.51 1.91 -0.67
N ARG A 110 -17.99 0.94 -1.43
CA ARG A 110 -17.63 -0.41 -0.97
C ARG A 110 -16.25 -0.76 -1.50
N ALA A 111 -15.48 -1.49 -0.71
CA ALA A 111 -14.17 -1.98 -1.16
C ALA A 111 -14.33 -2.86 -2.40
N SER A 112 -13.47 -2.66 -3.39
CA SER A 112 -13.52 -3.41 -4.64
C SER A 112 -12.12 -3.73 -5.15
N ASP A 113 -11.99 -4.87 -5.80
CA ASP A 113 -10.82 -5.34 -6.53
C ASP A 113 -11.13 -5.50 -8.04
N SER A 114 -12.29 -4.97 -8.48
CA SER A 114 -12.75 -5.05 -9.86
C SER A 114 -12.40 -3.78 -10.64
N PRO A 115 -11.72 -3.88 -11.79
CA PRO A 115 -11.46 -2.75 -12.68
C PRO A 115 -12.73 -2.00 -13.08
N ASP A 116 -13.83 -2.72 -13.34
CA ASP A 116 -15.09 -2.14 -13.82
C ASP A 116 -15.75 -1.19 -12.81
N ARG A 117 -15.43 -1.35 -11.51
CA ARG A 117 -15.92 -0.45 -10.46
C ARG A 117 -15.01 0.73 -10.21
N ILE A 118 -13.71 0.59 -10.45
CA ILE A 118 -12.72 1.62 -10.19
C ILE A 118 -12.59 2.56 -11.40
N ARG A 119 -12.57 1.99 -12.61
CA ARG A 119 -12.38 2.70 -13.86
C ARG A 119 -13.31 3.90 -14.06
N PRO A 120 -14.64 3.77 -13.94
CA PRO A 120 -15.56 4.89 -14.19
C PRO A 120 -15.32 6.07 -13.23
N LEU A 121 -14.96 5.77 -11.96
CA LEU A 121 -14.71 6.81 -10.96
C LEU A 121 -13.45 7.62 -11.28
N LEU A 122 -12.40 6.96 -11.76
CA LEU A 122 -11.18 7.64 -12.18
C LEU A 122 -11.41 8.43 -13.46
N HIS A 123 -12.11 7.86 -14.46
CA HIS A 123 -12.43 8.55 -15.71
C HIS A 123 -13.16 9.88 -15.50
N LEU A 124 -14.08 9.95 -14.53
CA LEU A 124 -14.78 11.20 -14.18
C LEU A 124 -13.85 12.31 -13.68
N LYS A 125 -12.65 11.96 -13.22
CA LYS A 125 -11.70 12.92 -12.65
C LYS A 125 -10.47 13.16 -13.54
N LEU A 126 -10.33 12.48 -14.67
CA LEU A 126 -9.15 12.64 -15.53
C LEU A 126 -8.97 14.06 -16.07
N ASP A 127 -10.05 14.83 -16.20
CA ASP A 127 -9.97 16.25 -16.61
C ASP A 127 -9.21 17.13 -15.59
N GLN A 128 -9.03 16.62 -14.36
CA GLN A 128 -8.25 17.29 -13.33
C GLN A 128 -6.75 16.98 -13.42
N ILE A 129 -6.35 16.05 -14.30
CA ILE A 129 -4.95 15.73 -14.55
C ILE A 129 -4.40 16.71 -15.58
N ASP A 130 -3.67 17.69 -15.08
CA ASP A 130 -2.92 18.62 -15.93
C ASP A 130 -1.61 17.94 -16.38
N ALA A 131 -1.54 17.57 -17.65
CA ALA A 131 -0.36 16.94 -18.21
C ALA A 131 0.81 17.91 -18.45
N GLY A 132 0.56 19.23 -18.44
CA GLY A 132 1.59 20.23 -18.70
C GLY A 132 2.39 19.94 -19.98
N PHE A 133 3.72 19.82 -19.84
CA PHE A 133 4.62 19.47 -20.96
C PHE A 133 4.65 17.96 -21.29
N GLY A 134 3.78 17.18 -20.68
CA GLY A 134 3.68 15.74 -20.87
C GLY A 134 3.98 14.95 -19.60
N ILE A 135 3.33 13.79 -19.49
CA ILE A 135 3.49 12.83 -18.41
C ILE A 135 4.37 11.70 -18.90
N ASP A 136 5.47 11.43 -18.23
CA ASP A 136 6.42 10.36 -18.56
C ASP A 136 6.22 9.10 -17.69
N CYS A 137 5.49 9.24 -16.57
CA CYS A 137 5.21 8.13 -15.70
C CYS A 137 3.83 8.28 -15.03
N LEU A 138 3.11 7.17 -14.96
CA LEU A 138 1.82 7.08 -14.28
C LEU A 138 1.90 6.06 -13.14
N ARG A 139 1.19 6.34 -12.05
CA ARG A 139 1.12 5.47 -10.87
C ARG A 139 -0.32 5.36 -10.39
N LEU A 140 -0.71 4.16 -10.06
CA LEU A 140 -1.98 3.86 -9.39
C LEU A 140 -1.68 3.23 -8.03
N GLU A 141 -2.25 3.76 -6.97
CA GLU A 141 -1.97 3.36 -5.59
C GLU A 141 -3.25 3.25 -4.76
N ALA A 142 -3.32 2.23 -3.91
CA ALA A 142 -4.37 2.11 -2.91
C ALA A 142 -3.96 2.83 -1.62
N LEU A 143 -4.62 3.93 -1.31
CA LEU A 143 -4.42 4.67 -0.05
C LEU A 143 -5.12 3.99 1.14
N ALA A 144 -6.25 3.32 0.88
CA ALA A 144 -6.99 2.57 1.88
C ALA A 144 -7.55 1.29 1.29
N THR A 145 -7.42 0.18 2.01
CA THR A 145 -7.92 -1.12 1.59
C THR A 145 -8.65 -1.82 2.73
N GLU A 146 -9.66 -2.62 2.40
CA GLU A 146 -10.38 -3.48 3.33
C GLU A 146 -10.32 -4.94 2.87
N ALA A 147 -10.54 -5.89 3.75
CA ALA A 147 -10.70 -7.28 3.36
C ALA A 147 -11.96 -7.41 2.49
N VAL A 148 -11.86 -8.08 1.36
CA VAL A 148 -13.02 -8.46 0.56
C VAL A 148 -13.44 -9.85 0.99
N SER A 149 -14.50 -9.93 1.80
CA SER A 149 -15.19 -11.20 2.04
C SER A 149 -15.94 -11.57 0.77
N ALA A 150 -15.80 -12.80 0.30
CA ALA A 150 -16.68 -13.34 -0.73
C ALA A 150 -18.10 -13.32 -0.18
N VAL A 151 -18.87 -12.27 -0.50
CA VAL A 151 -20.30 -12.25 -0.24
C VAL A 151 -20.91 -13.20 -1.26
N GLN A 152 -21.24 -14.40 -0.81
CA GLN A 152 -22.02 -15.32 -1.57
C GLN A 152 -23.40 -14.66 -1.78
N HIS A 153 -23.64 -14.11 -2.97
CA HIS A 153 -24.98 -13.72 -3.36
C HIS A 153 -25.81 -15.01 -3.35
N ARG A 154 -26.75 -15.12 -2.41
CA ARG A 154 -27.85 -16.09 -2.53
C ARG A 154 -28.47 -15.83 -3.90
N GLY A 155 -28.31 -16.78 -4.80
CA GLY A 155 -28.84 -16.65 -6.15
C GLY A 155 -30.37 -16.49 -6.09
N GLN A 156 -30.92 -15.72 -7.02
CA GLN A 156 -32.36 -15.50 -7.18
C GLN A 156 -33.18 -16.81 -7.39
N ILE A 157 -32.48 -17.94 -7.54
CA ILE A 157 -33.07 -19.29 -7.75
C ILE A 157 -33.87 -19.73 -6.52
N ASP A 158 -33.42 -19.42 -5.29
CA ASP A 158 -34.11 -19.83 -4.06
C ASP A 158 -35.43 -19.10 -3.81
N VAL A 159 -35.60 -17.90 -4.39
CA VAL A 159 -36.85 -17.13 -4.25
C VAL A 159 -37.96 -17.69 -5.16
N THR A 160 -37.58 -18.26 -6.31
CA THR A 160 -38.54 -18.81 -7.29
C THR A 160 -39.06 -20.17 -6.84
N GLU A 161 -38.24 -21.01 -6.20
CA GLU A 161 -38.69 -22.31 -5.65
C GLU A 161 -39.62 -22.13 -4.45
N GLN A 162 -39.39 -21.17 -3.57
CA GLN A 162 -40.30 -20.88 -2.46
C GLN A 162 -41.65 -20.28 -2.94
N ALA A 163 -41.64 -19.46 -3.99
CA ALA A 163 -42.85 -18.91 -4.58
C ALA A 163 -43.72 -19.99 -5.25
N LEU A 164 -43.08 -20.95 -5.91
CA LEU A 164 -43.80 -22.11 -6.54
C LEU A 164 -44.33 -23.09 -5.49
N ALA A 165 -43.62 -23.31 -4.38
CA ALA A 165 -44.09 -24.18 -3.29
C ALA A 165 -45.29 -23.60 -2.52
N ASN A 166 -45.43 -22.27 -2.49
CA ASN A 166 -46.55 -21.58 -1.83
C ASN A 166 -47.78 -21.38 -2.73
N ALA A 167 -47.65 -21.52 -4.04
CA ALA A 167 -48.79 -21.40 -5.00
C ALA A 167 -49.53 -22.73 -5.23
N GLY A 168 -49.06 -23.83 -4.64
CA GLY A 168 -49.66 -25.17 -4.76
C GLY A 168 -50.46 -25.65 -3.54
N ARG A 169 -50.89 -24.73 -2.65
CA ARG A 169 -51.80 -25.06 -1.53
C ARG A 169 -53.16 -24.37 -1.66
#